data_58f511cb961160aefbc425655ea8aa93
#
_entry.id   58f511cb961160aefbc425655ea8aa93
#
_cell.length_a   1.000
_cell.length_b   1.000
_cell.length_c   1.000
_cell.angle_alpha   90.00
_cell.angle_beta   90.00
_cell.angle_gamma   90.00
#
_symmetry.space_group_name_H-M   'P 1'
#
loop_
_entity.id
_entity.type
_entity.pdbx_description
1 polymer ?
#
loop_
_entity_poly.entity_id
_entity_poly.type
_entity_poly.pdbx_seq_one_letter_code
_entity_poly.pdbx_strand_id
1 'polypeptide(L)'
;MKLRRSFLLLAAFLLLPLAANAQDALRVVTDATFPPMEFVKDGKRTGFDIELVEALATAMGRKVEWIDIDFKGLIPALISKRADLAMSAIYITDERKKVVDFSDPYFAGGLVVLTSKSGPVKSLKDLDGKKVSVQVGTKSVSFLKDNYPKVERVEVEKNQEMFSLVEIGRADAAVTGKPAAKIFAQAKPSLHVLAEQLTTEDYGIAVRKDAPEIRDAVNAALKKIKADGTYDKLVNKWFEAGK
;
A
#
# COMPACT_ATOMS: atom_id res chain seq x y z
N MET A 1 -79.29 -1.83 -37.84
CA MET A 1 -78.05 -2.66 -37.61
C MET A 1 -76.90 -1.70 -37.33
N LYS A 2 -76.50 -1.55 -36.00
CA LYS A 2 -75.45 -0.59 -35.60
C LYS A 2 -74.20 -1.40 -35.21
N LEU A 3 -73.15 -1.26 -36.01
CA LEU A 3 -71.83 -1.82 -35.74
C LEU A 3 -71.16 -0.96 -34.65
N ARG A 4 -70.88 -1.57 -33.46
CA ARG A 4 -69.98 -1.00 -32.44
C ARG A 4 -68.53 -1.33 -32.77
N ARG A 5 -67.74 -0.34 -33.05
CA ARG A 5 -66.25 -0.42 -33.17
C ARG A 5 -65.65 -0.27 -31.76
N SER A 6 -65.12 -1.35 -31.21
CA SER A 6 -64.32 -1.31 -29.97
C SER A 6 -62.88 -0.92 -30.33
N PHE A 7 -62.42 0.20 -29.80
CA PHE A 7 -60.99 0.61 -29.84
C PHE A 7 -60.27 -0.10 -28.70
N LEU A 8 -59.39 -1.03 -29.01
CA LEU A 8 -58.38 -1.59 -28.11
C LEU A 8 -57.16 -0.68 -28.10
N LEU A 9 -57.00 0.11 -27.04
CA LEU A 9 -55.76 0.85 -26.73
C LEU A 9 -54.72 -0.11 -26.17
N LEU A 10 -53.73 -0.47 -26.99
CA LEU A 10 -52.57 -1.26 -26.62
C LEU A 10 -51.57 -0.30 -25.97
N ALA A 11 -51.48 -0.28 -24.62
CA ALA A 11 -50.47 0.46 -23.87
C ALA A 11 -49.15 -0.31 -23.97
N ALA A 12 -48.27 0.11 -24.88
CA ALA A 12 -46.89 -0.36 -24.96
C ALA A 12 -46.10 0.24 -23.78
N PHE A 13 -45.88 -0.56 -22.74
CA PHE A 13 -44.96 -0.25 -21.67
C PHE A 13 -43.54 -0.35 -22.22
N LEU A 14 -42.92 0.80 -22.55
CA LEU A 14 -41.50 0.88 -22.85
C LEU A 14 -40.69 0.54 -21.59
N LEU A 15 -40.27 -0.70 -21.45
CA LEU A 15 -39.19 -1.12 -20.54
C LEU A 15 -37.89 -0.51 -21.07
N LEU A 16 -37.52 0.68 -20.61
CA LEU A 16 -36.18 1.20 -20.73
C LEU A 16 -35.28 0.30 -19.93
N PRO A 17 -34.24 -0.35 -20.55
CA PRO A 17 -33.24 -1.04 -19.77
C PRO A 17 -32.53 0.03 -18.91
N LEU A 18 -32.63 -0.07 -17.58
CA LEU A 18 -31.65 0.57 -16.70
C LEU A 18 -30.31 -0.05 -17.09
N ALA A 19 -29.57 0.62 -17.94
CA ALA A 19 -28.15 0.36 -18.09
C ALA A 19 -27.53 0.67 -16.71
N ALA A 20 -27.45 -0.35 -15.87
CA ALA A 20 -26.57 -0.30 -14.72
C ALA A 20 -25.18 0.00 -15.29
N ASN A 21 -24.71 1.24 -15.16
CA ASN A 21 -23.32 1.57 -15.38
C ASN A 21 -22.51 0.68 -14.42
N ALA A 22 -22.12 -0.50 -14.90
CA ALA A 22 -21.10 -1.29 -14.24
C ALA A 22 -19.84 -0.42 -14.27
N GLN A 23 -19.62 0.30 -13.18
CA GLN A 23 -18.44 1.14 -13.04
C GLN A 23 -17.23 0.22 -13.18
N ASP A 24 -16.33 0.53 -14.11
CA ASP A 24 -15.16 -0.29 -14.39
C ASP A 24 -14.39 -0.64 -13.11
N ALA A 25 -13.84 -1.86 -13.05
CA ALA A 25 -13.06 -2.28 -11.90
C ALA A 25 -11.89 -1.31 -11.67
N LEU A 26 -11.56 -1.06 -10.40
CA LEU A 26 -10.36 -0.32 -10.03
C LEU A 26 -9.14 -1.19 -10.28
N ARG A 27 -8.26 -0.77 -11.18
CA ARG A 27 -6.97 -1.43 -11.42
C ARG A 27 -5.99 -0.96 -10.37
N VAL A 28 -5.59 -1.87 -9.49
CA VAL A 28 -4.72 -1.55 -8.34
C VAL A 28 -3.41 -2.31 -8.46
N VAL A 29 -2.29 -1.58 -8.52
CA VAL A 29 -0.94 -2.17 -8.48
C VAL A 29 -0.44 -2.24 -7.05
N THR A 30 0.25 -3.36 -6.75
CA THR A 30 0.85 -3.62 -5.43
C THR A 30 2.12 -4.45 -5.59
N ASP A 31 3.04 -4.38 -4.61
CA ASP A 31 4.15 -5.33 -4.45
C ASP A 31 3.90 -6.18 -3.20
N ALA A 32 3.20 -7.30 -3.37
CA ALA A 32 2.72 -8.14 -2.28
C ALA A 32 3.86 -8.92 -1.58
N THR A 33 4.87 -8.20 -1.06
CA THR A 33 6.06 -8.75 -0.39
C THR A 33 6.34 -8.13 0.99
N PHE A 34 5.42 -7.33 1.54
CA PHE A 34 5.63 -6.49 2.73
C PHE A 34 4.63 -6.77 3.86
N PRO A 35 4.69 -7.96 4.54
CA PRO A 35 3.82 -8.24 5.67
C PRO A 35 4.06 -7.26 6.83
N PRO A 36 3.03 -6.84 7.58
CA PRO A 36 1.62 -7.27 7.48
C PRO A 36 0.78 -6.41 6.54
N MET A 37 1.40 -5.49 5.76
CA MET A 37 0.70 -4.54 4.90
C MET A 37 0.11 -5.25 3.67
N GLU A 38 0.95 -5.82 2.82
CA GLU A 38 0.56 -6.57 1.63
C GLU A 38 1.54 -7.72 1.37
N PHE A 39 1.02 -8.94 1.25
CA PHE A 39 1.85 -10.13 1.01
C PHE A 39 1.02 -11.28 0.44
N VAL A 40 1.72 -12.32 -0.01
CA VAL A 40 1.10 -13.58 -0.44
C VAL A 40 1.22 -14.60 0.67
N LYS A 41 0.07 -15.20 1.07
CA LYS A 41 -0.01 -16.32 1.98
C LYS A 41 -0.88 -17.41 1.35
N ASP A 42 -0.38 -18.64 1.28
CA ASP A 42 -1.08 -19.80 0.69
C ASP A 42 -1.61 -19.51 -0.73
N GLY A 43 -0.79 -18.80 -1.53
CA GLY A 43 -1.11 -18.42 -2.91
C GLY A 43 -2.13 -17.29 -3.05
N LYS A 44 -2.57 -16.68 -1.95
CA LYS A 44 -3.54 -15.58 -1.95
C LYS A 44 -2.91 -14.28 -1.45
N ARG A 45 -3.22 -13.16 -2.12
CA ARG A 45 -2.89 -11.84 -1.59
C ARG A 45 -3.68 -11.58 -0.32
N THR A 46 -3.02 -11.05 0.66
CA THR A 46 -3.60 -10.70 1.97
C THR A 46 -2.78 -9.58 2.61
N GLY A 47 -3.26 -9.02 3.69
CA GLY A 47 -2.61 -7.96 4.42
C GLY A 47 -3.54 -6.78 4.66
N PHE A 48 -3.08 -5.86 5.50
CA PHE A 48 -3.85 -4.67 5.86
C PHE A 48 -4.21 -3.83 4.62
N ASP A 49 -3.24 -3.58 3.74
CA ASP A 49 -3.43 -2.77 2.53
C ASP A 49 -4.39 -3.44 1.56
N ILE A 50 -4.32 -4.77 1.42
CA ILE A 50 -5.22 -5.53 0.54
C ILE A 50 -6.67 -5.40 1.02
N GLU A 51 -6.91 -5.70 2.30
CA GLU A 51 -8.26 -5.65 2.88
C GLU A 51 -8.78 -4.21 2.96
N LEU A 52 -7.92 -3.22 3.17
CA LEU A 52 -8.30 -1.80 3.14
C LEU A 52 -8.82 -1.40 1.76
N VAL A 53 -8.10 -1.74 0.68
CA VAL A 53 -8.55 -1.45 -0.69
C VAL A 53 -9.85 -2.15 -1.02
N GLU A 54 -10.03 -3.40 -0.60
CA GLU A 54 -11.28 -4.15 -0.80
C GLU A 54 -12.47 -3.48 -0.08
N ALA A 55 -12.25 -3.00 1.16
CA ALA A 55 -13.25 -2.25 1.91
C ALA A 55 -13.59 -0.90 1.25
N LEU A 56 -12.57 -0.17 0.77
CA LEU A 56 -12.76 1.08 0.04
C LEU A 56 -13.54 0.86 -1.26
N ALA A 57 -13.16 -0.13 -2.06
CA ALA A 57 -13.84 -0.46 -3.30
C ALA A 57 -15.31 -0.85 -3.06
N THR A 58 -15.57 -1.66 -2.02
CA THR A 58 -16.93 -2.00 -1.58
C THR A 58 -17.72 -0.74 -1.23
N ALA A 59 -17.13 0.19 -0.47
CA ALA A 59 -17.78 1.46 -0.10
C ALA A 59 -18.07 2.37 -1.31
N MET A 60 -17.25 2.24 -2.38
CA MET A 60 -17.40 2.93 -3.66
C MET A 60 -18.33 2.21 -4.64
N GLY A 61 -18.81 0.99 -4.33
CA GLY A 61 -19.58 0.14 -5.25
C GLY A 61 -18.80 -0.39 -6.44
N ARG A 62 -17.46 -0.50 -6.33
CA ARG A 62 -16.56 -0.95 -7.40
C ARG A 62 -15.93 -2.30 -7.07
N LYS A 63 -15.48 -3.01 -8.11
CA LYS A 63 -14.63 -4.20 -7.99
C LYS A 63 -13.16 -3.79 -8.05
N VAL A 64 -12.28 -4.68 -7.57
CA VAL A 64 -10.82 -4.49 -7.65
C VAL A 64 -10.24 -5.50 -8.64
N GLU A 65 -9.38 -5.01 -9.51
CA GLU A 65 -8.49 -5.80 -10.35
C GLU A 65 -7.05 -5.57 -9.84
N TRP A 66 -6.48 -6.59 -9.22
CA TRP A 66 -5.14 -6.53 -8.67
C TRP A 66 -4.06 -6.87 -9.71
N ILE A 67 -3.00 -6.06 -9.75
CA ILE A 67 -1.83 -6.24 -10.61
C ILE A 67 -0.59 -6.25 -9.72
N ASP A 68 0.12 -7.40 -9.66
CA ASP A 68 1.37 -7.53 -8.90
C ASP A 68 2.54 -7.06 -9.75
N ILE A 69 3.32 -6.13 -9.22
CA ILE A 69 4.56 -5.63 -9.83
C ILE A 69 5.58 -5.26 -8.75
N ASP A 70 6.85 -5.16 -9.11
CA ASP A 70 7.89 -4.71 -8.17
C ASP A 70 7.64 -3.26 -7.74
N PHE A 71 8.00 -2.93 -6.50
CA PHE A 71 7.74 -1.62 -5.87
C PHE A 71 8.18 -0.44 -6.75
N LYS A 72 9.36 -0.54 -7.38
CA LYS A 72 9.89 0.49 -8.29
C LYS A 72 8.98 0.78 -9.49
N GLY A 73 8.11 -0.16 -9.87
CA GLY A 73 7.17 -0.06 -10.99
C GLY A 73 5.84 0.59 -10.63
N LEU A 74 5.49 0.78 -9.34
CA LEU A 74 4.18 1.24 -8.90
C LEU A 74 3.83 2.64 -9.44
N ILE A 75 4.68 3.63 -9.18
CA ILE A 75 4.48 5.00 -9.66
C ILE A 75 4.52 5.09 -11.20
N PRO A 76 5.48 4.45 -11.90
CA PRO A 76 5.46 4.36 -13.36
C PRO A 76 4.17 3.75 -13.94
N ALA A 77 3.56 2.76 -13.29
CA ALA A 77 2.29 2.18 -13.74
C ALA A 77 1.12 3.17 -13.68
N LEU A 78 1.09 4.06 -12.67
CA LEU A 78 0.11 5.15 -12.60
C LEU A 78 0.34 6.19 -13.70
N ILE A 79 1.59 6.63 -13.89
CA ILE A 79 1.95 7.63 -14.91
C ILE A 79 1.60 7.12 -16.32
N SER A 80 1.84 5.83 -16.59
CA SER A 80 1.51 5.19 -17.88
C SER A 80 0.05 4.75 -18.01
N LYS A 81 -0.80 5.05 -17.01
CA LYS A 81 -2.24 4.71 -16.97
C LYS A 81 -2.54 3.21 -17.03
N ARG A 82 -1.57 2.37 -16.69
CA ARG A 82 -1.78 0.91 -16.56
C ARG A 82 -2.55 0.54 -15.30
N ALA A 83 -2.55 1.42 -14.30
CA ALA A 83 -3.30 1.28 -13.07
C ALA A 83 -3.99 2.59 -12.71
N ASP A 84 -5.02 2.51 -11.88
CA ASP A 84 -5.77 3.65 -11.36
C ASP A 84 -5.27 4.04 -9.97
N LEU A 85 -4.90 3.04 -9.16
CA LEU A 85 -4.37 3.18 -7.81
C LEU A 85 -3.07 2.38 -7.65
N ALA A 86 -2.21 2.83 -6.74
CA ALA A 86 -1.12 2.03 -6.20
C ALA A 86 -1.23 2.00 -4.68
N MET A 87 -1.25 0.77 -4.12
CA MET A 87 -1.36 0.50 -2.70
C MET A 87 -0.28 -0.49 -2.28
N SER A 88 0.72 -0.02 -1.53
CA SER A 88 1.85 -0.84 -1.10
C SER A 88 2.69 -0.09 -0.06
N ALA A 89 2.09 0.32 1.05
CA ALA A 89 2.73 1.11 2.10
C ALA A 89 3.55 2.29 1.54
N ILE A 90 2.98 3.01 0.57
CA ILE A 90 3.67 4.07 -0.18
C ILE A 90 3.72 5.34 0.67
N TYR A 91 4.92 5.80 1.01
CA TYR A 91 5.09 7.09 1.69
C TYR A 91 4.64 8.26 0.81
N ILE A 92 3.87 9.16 1.42
CA ILE A 92 3.53 10.46 0.84
C ILE A 92 4.80 11.32 0.89
N THR A 93 5.36 11.65 -0.27
CA THR A 93 6.54 12.53 -0.38
C THR A 93 6.30 13.63 -1.41
N ASP A 94 6.96 14.78 -1.22
CA ASP A 94 6.83 15.91 -2.16
C ASP A 94 7.36 15.57 -3.54
N GLU A 95 8.35 14.68 -3.63
CA GLU A 95 8.85 14.19 -4.92
C GLU A 95 7.77 13.41 -5.66
N ARG A 96 7.11 12.45 -4.99
CA ARG A 96 6.03 11.65 -5.59
C ARG A 96 4.82 12.48 -5.95
N LYS A 97 4.46 13.48 -5.13
CA LYS A 97 3.35 14.41 -5.40
C LYS A 97 3.55 15.23 -6.69
N LYS A 98 4.77 15.35 -7.20
CA LYS A 98 5.00 16.01 -8.50
C LYS A 98 4.40 15.23 -9.66
N VAL A 99 4.29 13.91 -9.55
CA VAL A 99 3.92 13.01 -10.66
C VAL A 99 2.66 12.19 -10.42
N VAL A 100 2.23 12.00 -9.18
CA VAL A 100 0.96 11.36 -8.79
C VAL A 100 0.27 12.17 -7.71
N ASP A 101 -1.03 11.94 -7.54
CA ASP A 101 -1.77 12.42 -6.37
C ASP A 101 -1.81 11.34 -5.27
N PHE A 102 -2.19 11.74 -4.07
CA PHE A 102 -2.38 10.84 -2.95
C PHE A 102 -3.76 11.02 -2.31
N SER A 103 -4.27 9.96 -1.73
CA SER A 103 -5.38 10.03 -0.78
C SER A 103 -4.96 10.80 0.48
N ASP A 104 -5.92 11.08 1.34
CA ASP A 104 -5.62 11.39 2.74
C ASP A 104 -4.77 10.26 3.35
N PRO A 105 -3.91 10.57 4.35
CA PRO A 105 -3.14 9.56 5.03
C PRO A 105 -4.01 8.45 5.62
N TYR A 106 -3.62 7.19 5.36
CA TYR A 106 -4.38 6.07 5.91
C TYR A 106 -3.68 5.35 7.06
N PHE A 107 -2.35 5.47 7.19
CA PHE A 107 -1.59 4.82 8.26
C PHE A 107 -0.31 5.59 8.59
N ALA A 108 0.02 5.70 9.88
CA ALA A 108 1.26 6.32 10.34
C ALA A 108 2.44 5.37 10.10
N GLY A 109 3.35 5.79 9.23
CA GLY A 109 4.50 4.99 8.80
C GLY A 109 5.78 5.34 9.57
N GLY A 110 6.78 5.77 8.84
CA GLY A 110 8.12 6.15 9.29
C GLY A 110 9.15 5.06 9.06
N LEU A 111 10.36 5.48 8.72
CA LEU A 111 11.49 4.59 8.53
C LEU A 111 12.16 4.25 9.86
N VAL A 112 12.56 2.99 9.99
CA VAL A 112 13.31 2.46 11.14
C VAL A 112 14.48 1.61 10.67
N VAL A 113 15.39 1.33 11.59
CA VAL A 113 16.53 0.43 11.37
C VAL A 113 16.23 -0.91 12.03
N LEU A 114 16.25 -1.98 11.24
CA LEU A 114 16.28 -3.36 11.69
C LEU A 114 17.74 -3.85 11.67
N THR A 115 18.21 -4.44 12.75
CA THR A 115 19.60 -4.93 12.87
C THR A 115 19.67 -6.21 13.70
N SER A 116 20.80 -6.90 13.63
CA SER A 116 21.10 -8.05 14.50
C SER A 116 21.42 -7.60 15.93
N LYS A 117 20.91 -8.33 16.92
CA LYS A 117 21.25 -8.10 18.34
C LYS A 117 22.75 -8.25 18.62
N SER A 118 23.45 -9.11 17.88
CA SER A 118 24.90 -9.29 17.96
C SER A 118 25.67 -8.46 16.94
N GLY A 119 24.97 -7.75 16.02
CA GLY A 119 25.60 -6.97 14.95
C GLY A 119 26.27 -5.67 15.41
N PRO A 120 26.96 -4.98 14.51
CA PRO A 120 27.74 -3.78 14.82
C PRO A 120 26.90 -2.50 14.95
N VAL A 121 25.62 -2.50 14.50
CA VAL A 121 24.75 -1.33 14.53
C VAL A 121 23.89 -1.39 15.79
N LYS A 122 24.12 -0.46 16.73
CA LYS A 122 23.38 -0.33 18.01
C LYS A 122 22.60 0.97 18.12
N SER A 123 22.97 1.95 17.30
CA SER A 123 22.34 3.27 17.24
C SER A 123 22.40 3.81 15.81
N LEU A 124 21.68 4.89 15.51
CA LEU A 124 21.72 5.53 14.20
C LEU A 124 23.11 6.05 13.81
N LYS A 125 23.94 6.40 14.81
CA LYS A 125 25.31 6.88 14.58
C LYS A 125 26.25 5.80 14.03
N ASP A 126 25.92 4.55 14.26
CA ASP A 126 26.73 3.42 13.81
C ASP A 126 26.50 3.07 12.34
N LEU A 127 25.55 3.72 11.66
CA LEU A 127 25.24 3.44 10.26
C LEU A 127 26.35 3.83 9.28
N ASP A 128 27.15 4.85 9.59
CA ASP A 128 28.24 5.31 8.73
C ASP A 128 29.22 4.20 8.39
N GLY A 129 29.47 3.97 7.10
CA GLY A 129 30.36 2.93 6.59
C GLY A 129 29.83 1.50 6.72
N LYS A 130 28.55 1.31 7.08
CA LYS A 130 27.92 -0.01 7.19
C LYS A 130 27.19 -0.41 5.91
N LYS A 131 27.03 -1.73 5.74
CA LYS A 131 26.19 -2.31 4.70
C LYS A 131 24.73 -2.30 5.15
N VAL A 132 23.91 -1.51 4.48
CA VAL A 132 22.48 -1.38 4.82
C VAL A 132 21.63 -1.83 3.66
N SER A 133 20.85 -2.90 3.87
CA SER A 133 19.92 -3.42 2.87
C SER A 133 18.66 -2.55 2.79
N VAL A 134 18.20 -2.28 1.58
CA VAL A 134 17.00 -1.50 1.27
C VAL A 134 16.32 -2.06 0.03
N GLN A 135 15.01 -1.85 -0.06
CA GLN A 135 14.28 -2.20 -1.28
C GLN A 135 14.39 -1.06 -2.31
N VAL A 136 14.66 -1.42 -3.56
CA VAL A 136 14.80 -0.50 -4.70
C VAL A 136 13.53 0.35 -4.88
N GLY A 137 13.71 1.64 -5.18
CA GLY A 137 12.61 2.58 -5.46
C GLY A 137 11.85 3.07 -4.22
N THR A 138 12.20 2.60 -3.03
CA THR A 138 11.60 3.06 -1.77
C THR A 138 12.20 4.38 -1.27
N LYS A 139 11.49 5.02 -0.34
CA LYS A 139 12.02 6.19 0.38
C LYS A 139 13.30 5.88 1.14
N SER A 140 13.52 4.65 1.57
CA SER A 140 14.74 4.25 2.28
C SER A 140 16.00 4.52 1.47
N VAL A 141 15.93 4.30 0.15
CA VAL A 141 17.06 4.55 -0.77
C VAL A 141 17.41 6.03 -0.81
N SER A 142 16.45 6.91 -1.12
CA SER A 142 16.70 8.35 -1.17
C SER A 142 17.08 8.91 0.19
N PHE A 143 16.42 8.50 1.26
CA PHE A 143 16.72 8.95 2.61
C PHE A 143 18.17 8.63 3.02
N LEU A 144 18.64 7.40 2.80
CA LEU A 144 20.02 7.03 3.11
C LEU A 144 21.03 7.78 2.22
N LYS A 145 20.71 7.97 0.94
CA LYS A 145 21.56 8.74 0.03
C LYS A 145 21.77 10.16 0.52
N ASP A 146 20.72 10.79 1.00
CA ASP A 146 20.75 12.22 1.37
C ASP A 146 21.27 12.45 2.79
N ASN A 147 20.99 11.55 3.74
CA ASN A 147 21.27 11.74 5.16
C ASN A 147 22.45 10.89 5.69
N TYR A 148 22.76 9.78 5.01
CA TYR A 148 23.82 8.84 5.39
C TYR A 148 24.67 8.46 4.17
N PRO A 149 25.38 9.42 3.53
CA PRO A 149 26.07 9.19 2.26
C PRO A 149 27.22 8.19 2.34
N LYS A 150 27.73 7.90 3.55
CA LYS A 150 28.79 6.89 3.77
C LYS A 150 28.26 5.46 3.91
N VAL A 151 26.92 5.26 3.97
CA VAL A 151 26.33 3.93 4.00
C VAL A 151 26.54 3.24 2.65
N GLU A 152 27.04 2.00 2.70
CA GLU A 152 27.04 1.09 1.54
C GLU A 152 25.64 0.48 1.41
N ARG A 153 24.81 1.01 0.49
CA ARG A 153 23.47 0.49 0.26
C ARG A 153 23.51 -0.81 -0.54
N VAL A 154 22.88 -1.85 0.02
CA VAL A 154 22.63 -3.12 -0.67
C VAL A 154 21.16 -3.08 -1.13
N GLU A 155 20.97 -2.71 -2.40
CA GLU A 155 19.65 -2.53 -2.98
C GLU A 155 19.12 -3.84 -3.56
N VAL A 156 17.94 -4.30 -3.09
CA VAL A 156 17.29 -5.55 -3.49
C VAL A 156 15.86 -5.30 -3.96
N GLU A 157 15.31 -6.22 -4.77
CA GLU A 157 13.96 -6.07 -5.31
C GLU A 157 12.87 -6.45 -4.29
N LYS A 158 13.13 -7.44 -3.43
CA LYS A 158 12.10 -8.01 -2.53
C LYS A 158 12.43 -7.78 -1.06
N ASN A 159 11.40 -7.47 -0.29
CA ASN A 159 11.54 -7.24 1.15
C ASN A 159 12.07 -8.46 1.91
N GLN A 160 11.68 -9.68 1.53
CA GLN A 160 12.18 -10.90 2.16
C GLN A 160 13.70 -11.03 1.99
N GLU A 161 14.24 -10.69 0.82
CA GLU A 161 15.69 -10.69 0.57
C GLU A 161 16.38 -9.64 1.45
N MET A 162 15.84 -8.42 1.51
CA MET A 162 16.36 -7.34 2.34
C MET A 162 16.53 -7.77 3.80
N PHE A 163 15.51 -8.39 4.38
CA PHE A 163 15.55 -8.88 5.76
C PHE A 163 16.48 -10.08 5.95
N SER A 164 16.50 -11.00 4.98
CA SER A 164 17.37 -12.18 5.02
C SER A 164 18.84 -11.81 5.02
N LEU A 165 19.25 -10.77 4.30
CA LEU A 165 20.64 -10.28 4.29
C LEU A 165 21.10 -9.87 5.69
N VAL A 166 20.24 -9.25 6.50
CA VAL A 166 20.58 -8.90 7.89
C VAL A 166 20.65 -10.15 8.77
N GLU A 167 19.68 -11.08 8.61
CA GLU A 167 19.63 -12.31 9.39
C GLU A 167 20.88 -13.16 9.23
N ILE A 168 21.40 -13.27 8.00
CA ILE A 168 22.60 -14.06 7.68
C ILE A 168 23.91 -13.27 7.76
N GLY A 169 23.87 -12.01 8.21
CA GLY A 169 25.06 -11.17 8.40
C GLY A 169 25.73 -10.65 7.11
N ARG A 170 25.03 -10.67 5.97
CA ARG A 170 25.51 -10.07 4.71
C ARG A 170 25.22 -8.57 4.60
N ALA A 171 24.28 -8.07 5.40
CA ALA A 171 24.10 -6.66 5.68
C ALA A 171 24.12 -6.44 7.20
N ASP A 172 24.64 -5.29 7.64
CA ASP A 172 24.71 -4.91 9.05
C ASP A 172 23.35 -4.46 9.60
N ALA A 173 22.52 -3.90 8.71
CA ALA A 173 21.18 -3.42 9.02
C ALA A 173 20.29 -3.40 7.78
N ALA A 174 18.99 -3.21 8.00
CA ALA A 174 18.02 -2.83 6.97
C ALA A 174 17.31 -1.54 7.37
N VAL A 175 17.01 -0.66 6.39
CA VAL A 175 16.16 0.50 6.59
C VAL A 175 14.85 0.30 5.83
N THR A 176 13.74 0.31 6.58
CA THR A 176 12.43 -0.03 6.05
C THR A 176 11.30 0.58 6.88
N GLY A 177 10.05 0.38 6.46
CA GLY A 177 8.86 0.82 7.20
C GLY A 177 8.69 0.10 8.53
N LYS A 178 8.35 0.86 9.55
CA LYS A 178 8.21 0.41 10.95
C LYS A 178 7.27 -0.79 11.15
N PRO A 179 6.08 -0.89 10.50
CA PRO A 179 5.19 -2.02 10.70
C PRO A 179 5.84 -3.37 10.34
N ALA A 180 6.43 -3.45 9.15
CA ALA A 180 7.07 -4.68 8.67
C ALA A 180 8.34 -5.03 9.47
N ALA A 181 9.18 -4.04 9.78
CA ALA A 181 10.36 -4.25 10.61
C ALA A 181 10.00 -4.89 11.97
N LYS A 182 8.93 -4.41 12.62
CA LYS A 182 8.47 -4.95 13.91
C LYS A 182 8.01 -6.40 13.79
N ILE A 183 7.16 -6.71 12.80
CA ILE A 183 6.66 -8.07 12.60
C ILE A 183 7.82 -9.03 12.29
N PHE A 184 8.76 -8.61 11.44
CA PHE A 184 9.91 -9.44 11.13
C PHE A 184 10.81 -9.69 12.35
N ALA A 185 11.09 -8.65 13.15
CA ALA A 185 11.86 -8.77 14.40
C ALA A 185 11.15 -9.67 15.45
N GLN A 186 9.82 -9.65 15.52
CA GLN A 186 9.06 -10.56 16.39
C GLN A 186 9.21 -12.02 15.97
N ALA A 187 9.22 -12.28 14.66
CA ALA A 187 9.40 -13.64 14.11
C ALA A 187 10.84 -14.15 14.19
N LYS A 188 11.82 -13.27 14.38
CA LYS A 188 13.28 -13.57 14.37
C LYS A 188 13.95 -13.05 15.63
N PRO A 189 14.09 -13.87 16.69
CA PRO A 189 14.64 -13.46 18.01
C PRO A 189 16.05 -12.88 17.96
N SER A 190 16.84 -13.18 16.92
CA SER A 190 18.19 -12.63 16.70
C SER A 190 18.22 -11.18 16.24
N LEU A 191 17.07 -10.67 15.76
CA LEU A 191 16.93 -9.32 15.23
C LEU A 191 16.18 -8.42 16.21
N HIS A 192 16.35 -7.13 16.04
CA HIS A 192 15.56 -6.09 16.72
C HIS A 192 15.48 -4.81 15.88
N VAL A 193 14.50 -4.00 16.19
CA VAL A 193 14.35 -2.66 15.62
C VAL A 193 14.94 -1.67 16.61
N LEU A 194 15.77 -0.73 16.13
CA LEU A 194 16.29 0.34 16.98
C LEU A 194 15.15 1.20 17.53
N ALA A 195 15.31 1.71 18.75
CA ALA A 195 14.30 2.54 19.39
C ALA A 195 14.08 3.88 18.66
N GLU A 196 15.16 4.44 18.13
CA GLU A 196 15.12 5.69 17.35
C GLU A 196 14.51 5.43 15.98
N GLN A 197 13.57 6.31 15.59
CA GLN A 197 12.93 6.30 14.29
C GLN A 197 13.61 7.34 13.38
N LEU A 198 13.88 6.97 12.13
CA LEU A 198 14.54 7.85 11.17
C LEU A 198 13.61 8.94 10.64
N THR A 199 12.35 8.59 10.40
CA THR A 199 11.34 9.51 9.83
C THR A 199 9.94 9.23 10.39
N THR A 200 8.98 10.12 10.11
CA THR A 200 7.60 10.03 10.64
C THR A 200 6.52 10.18 9.56
N GLU A 201 6.87 10.05 8.27
CA GLU A 201 5.90 10.21 7.20
C GLU A 201 4.82 9.13 7.22
N ASP A 202 3.65 9.52 6.71
CA ASP A 202 2.49 8.65 6.60
C ASP A 202 2.44 7.91 5.25
N TYR A 203 1.72 6.80 5.24
CA TYR A 203 1.33 6.10 4.01
C TYR A 203 0.07 6.71 3.41
N GLY A 204 0.05 6.79 2.07
CA GLY A 204 -1.11 7.20 1.28
C GLY A 204 -1.32 6.28 0.10
N ILE A 205 -2.56 6.22 -0.38
CA ILE A 205 -2.90 5.54 -1.63
C ILE A 205 -2.53 6.47 -2.77
N ALA A 206 -1.60 6.05 -3.63
CA ALA A 206 -1.23 6.85 -4.79
C ALA A 206 -2.27 6.69 -5.91
N VAL A 207 -2.63 7.80 -6.54
CA VAL A 207 -3.66 7.91 -7.58
C VAL A 207 -3.08 8.63 -8.79
N ARG A 208 -3.50 8.28 -10.00
CA ARG A 208 -3.12 9.03 -11.20
C ARG A 208 -3.52 10.50 -11.07
N LYS A 209 -2.66 11.42 -11.51
CA LYS A 209 -2.95 12.86 -11.49
C LYS A 209 -4.11 13.28 -12.40
N ASP A 210 -4.37 12.52 -13.44
CA ASP A 210 -5.45 12.78 -14.39
C ASP A 210 -6.80 12.15 -13.99
N ALA A 211 -6.90 11.64 -12.76
CA ALA A 211 -8.11 11.03 -12.20
C ALA A 211 -8.43 11.57 -10.79
N PRO A 212 -8.59 12.90 -10.61
CA PRO A 212 -8.90 13.48 -9.29
C PRO A 212 -10.21 12.96 -8.72
N GLU A 213 -11.17 12.57 -9.57
CA GLU A 213 -12.44 11.96 -9.16
C GLU A 213 -12.23 10.61 -8.43
N ILE A 214 -11.22 9.83 -8.82
CA ILE A 214 -10.87 8.58 -8.13
C ILE A 214 -10.28 8.89 -6.76
N ARG A 215 -9.35 9.85 -6.64
CA ARG A 215 -8.80 10.30 -5.37
C ARG A 215 -9.90 10.75 -4.41
N ASP A 216 -10.82 11.58 -4.89
CA ASP A 216 -11.89 12.13 -4.08
C ASP A 216 -12.87 11.04 -3.63
N ALA A 217 -13.17 10.08 -4.50
CA ALA A 217 -13.97 8.90 -4.15
C ALA A 217 -13.28 8.01 -3.12
N VAL A 218 -11.95 7.80 -3.24
CA VAL A 218 -11.15 7.07 -2.25
C VAL A 218 -11.18 7.77 -0.90
N ASN A 219 -11.01 9.10 -0.85
CA ASN A 219 -11.07 9.87 0.40
C ASN A 219 -12.46 9.82 1.04
N ALA A 220 -13.53 9.92 0.25
CA ALA A 220 -14.89 9.78 0.75
C ALA A 220 -15.13 8.37 1.33
N ALA A 221 -14.67 7.32 0.63
CA ALA A 221 -14.74 5.94 1.12
C ALA A 221 -13.92 5.74 2.40
N LEU A 222 -12.70 6.28 2.46
CA LEU A 222 -11.84 6.21 3.65
C LEU A 222 -12.51 6.87 4.87
N LYS A 223 -13.09 8.04 4.68
CA LYS A 223 -13.87 8.72 5.72
C LYS A 223 -15.06 7.87 6.19
N LYS A 224 -15.79 7.24 5.26
CA LYS A 224 -16.92 6.37 5.57
C LYS A 224 -16.51 5.17 6.40
N ILE A 225 -15.49 4.41 5.96
CA ILE A 225 -15.06 3.19 6.68
C ILE A 225 -14.38 3.48 8.01
N LYS A 226 -13.80 4.68 8.21
CA LYS A 226 -13.35 5.16 9.52
C LYS A 226 -14.55 5.46 10.43
N ALA A 227 -15.58 6.08 9.90
CA ALA A 227 -16.77 6.44 10.70
C ALA A 227 -17.63 5.25 11.12
N ASP A 228 -17.70 4.18 10.31
CA ASP A 228 -18.49 2.97 10.62
C ASP A 228 -17.71 1.89 11.38
N GLY A 229 -16.43 2.15 11.74
CA GLY A 229 -15.58 1.23 12.49
C GLY A 229 -14.95 0.10 11.67
N THR A 230 -15.15 0.05 10.35
CA THR A 230 -14.53 -0.95 9.47
C THR A 230 -13.00 -0.81 9.48
N TYR A 231 -12.50 0.43 9.41
CA TYR A 231 -11.07 0.70 9.47
C TYR A 231 -10.44 0.21 10.79
N ASP A 232 -11.07 0.50 11.94
CA ASP A 232 -10.57 0.08 13.26
C ASP A 232 -10.51 -1.45 13.39
N LYS A 233 -11.49 -2.15 12.82
CA LYS A 233 -11.46 -3.63 12.78
C LYS A 233 -10.27 -4.15 12.00
N LEU A 234 -9.91 -3.50 10.88
CA LEU A 234 -8.72 -3.88 10.11
C LEU A 234 -7.42 -3.60 10.88
N VAL A 235 -7.32 -2.43 11.53
CA VAL A 235 -6.15 -2.11 12.38
C VAL A 235 -6.00 -3.13 13.50
N ASN A 236 -7.07 -3.41 14.23
CA ASN A 236 -7.05 -4.39 15.32
C ASN A 236 -6.64 -5.79 14.81
N LYS A 237 -7.18 -6.23 13.68
CA LYS A 237 -6.86 -7.52 13.07
C LYS A 237 -5.36 -7.66 12.76
N TRP A 238 -4.77 -6.63 12.15
CA TRP A 238 -3.43 -6.73 11.58
C TRP A 238 -2.30 -6.28 12.51
N PHE A 239 -2.58 -5.42 13.50
CA PHE A 239 -1.54 -4.81 14.33
C PHE A 239 -1.71 -5.03 15.83
N GLU A 240 -2.90 -5.41 16.30
CA GLU A 240 -3.21 -5.58 17.72
C GLU A 240 -3.60 -7.02 18.12
N ALA A 241 -4.09 -7.83 17.18
CA ALA A 241 -4.39 -9.22 17.41
C ALA A 241 -3.09 -10.01 17.66
N GLY A 242 -2.75 -10.24 18.94
CA GLY A 242 -1.55 -10.99 19.33
C GLY A 242 -0.70 -10.30 20.41
N LYS A 243 -1.19 -9.16 20.97
CA LYS A 243 -0.62 -8.57 22.17
C LYS A 243 -1.14 -9.26 23.43
#